data_78fcb8db8b86e2a7f97dbaa7a57e523c
#
_entry.id   78fcb8db8b86e2a7f97dbaa7a57e523c
#
_cell.length_a   1.000
_cell.length_b   1.000
_cell.length_c   1.000
_cell.angle_alpha   90.00
_cell.angle_beta   90.00
_cell.angle_gamma   90.00
#
_symmetry.space_group_name_H-M   'P 1'
#
loop_
_entity.id
_entity.type
_entity.pdbx_description
1 polymer ?
#
loop_
_entity_poly.entity_id
_entity_poly.type
_entity_poly.pdbx_seq_one_letter_code
_entity_poly.pdbx_strand_id
1 'polypeptide(L)'
;KAFNIDIIEVIKGGDISKEAYTGDGEMVNSEFLNGYTNKKDSIQKMLEELTRQGIGRAGVQFKMKDWAFNRQRYWGEPIPIVHCDHCGVVPVPYEELPLRLPKVENFEPGVEGESPLAKIDSFVKCKCPKCGRDARRETDTMPQWAGSSWYFLRYTDPHNDKCLADPEKLKYW
;
A
#
# COMPACT_ATOMS: atom_id res chain seq x y z
N LYS A 1 -27.98 -10.46 -23.84
CA LYS A 1 -29.43 -10.83 -24.04
C LYS A 1 -30.33 -10.14 -23.00
N ALA A 2 -29.99 -10.16 -21.70
CA ALA A 2 -30.83 -9.53 -20.67
C ALA A 2 -30.99 -8.02 -20.81
N PHE A 3 -30.00 -7.32 -21.37
CA PHE A 3 -29.96 -5.88 -21.51
C PHE A 3 -30.18 -5.39 -22.96
N ASN A 4 -30.46 -6.32 -23.89
CA ASN A 4 -30.65 -6.01 -25.34
C ASN A 4 -29.47 -5.19 -25.93
N ILE A 5 -28.24 -5.56 -25.54
CA ILE A 5 -26.99 -4.95 -26.04
C ILE A 5 -26.38 -5.90 -27.05
N ASP A 6 -25.83 -5.36 -28.12
CA ASP A 6 -25.10 -6.13 -29.13
C ASP A 6 -23.83 -6.77 -28.52
N ILE A 7 -23.56 -7.99 -28.94
CA ILE A 7 -22.34 -8.71 -28.57
C ILE A 7 -21.45 -8.75 -29.79
N ILE A 8 -20.28 -8.12 -29.69
CA ILE A 8 -19.31 -8.03 -30.78
C ILE A 8 -18.15 -8.97 -30.49
N GLU A 9 -17.80 -9.81 -31.46
CA GLU A 9 -16.61 -10.65 -31.38
C GLU A 9 -15.35 -9.77 -31.46
N VAL A 10 -14.48 -9.87 -30.45
CA VAL A 10 -13.20 -9.12 -30.38
C VAL A 10 -11.99 -10.06 -30.35
N ILE A 11 -12.19 -11.36 -30.11
CA ILE A 11 -11.19 -12.43 -30.21
C ILE A 11 -11.81 -13.55 -31.02
N LYS A 12 -11.18 -13.88 -32.14
CA LYS A 12 -11.62 -14.91 -33.06
C LYS A 12 -11.29 -16.28 -32.51
N GLY A 13 -12.23 -17.22 -32.55
CA GLY A 13 -11.97 -18.63 -32.18
C GLY A 13 -13.08 -19.32 -31.43
N GLY A 14 -14.18 -18.65 -31.10
CA GLY A 14 -15.34 -19.21 -30.42
C GLY A 14 -16.67 -18.82 -31.04
N ASP A 15 -17.74 -19.40 -30.51
CA ASP A 15 -19.11 -19.07 -30.92
C ASP A 15 -19.75 -18.17 -29.85
N ILE A 16 -19.61 -16.84 -29.99
CA ILE A 16 -20.13 -15.83 -29.07
C ILE A 16 -21.66 -15.83 -28.96
N SER A 17 -22.38 -16.51 -29.86
CA SER A 17 -23.84 -16.64 -29.75
C SER A 17 -24.26 -17.56 -28.60
N LYS A 18 -23.39 -18.48 -28.21
CA LYS A 18 -23.61 -19.47 -27.14
C LYS A 18 -23.04 -19.04 -25.81
N GLU A 19 -21.76 -18.67 -25.78
CA GLU A 19 -21.05 -18.29 -24.56
C GLU A 19 -19.92 -17.31 -24.84
N ALA A 20 -19.37 -16.71 -23.77
CA ALA A 20 -18.21 -15.84 -23.86
C ALA A 20 -16.96 -16.68 -24.19
N TYR A 21 -16.24 -16.30 -25.23
CA TYR A 21 -14.96 -16.93 -25.57
C TYR A 21 -13.85 -16.39 -24.67
N THR A 22 -13.14 -17.27 -24.01
CA THR A 22 -12.04 -16.93 -23.06
C THR A 22 -10.67 -17.47 -23.49
N GLY A 23 -10.59 -18.10 -24.66
CA GLY A 23 -9.34 -18.64 -25.20
C GLY A 23 -8.48 -17.60 -25.91
N ASP A 24 -7.33 -18.05 -26.39
CA ASP A 24 -6.45 -17.23 -27.22
C ASP A 24 -6.93 -17.22 -28.67
N GLY A 25 -6.71 -16.11 -29.37
CA GLY A 25 -7.10 -15.95 -30.75
C GLY A 25 -6.67 -14.60 -31.32
N GLU A 26 -6.90 -14.44 -32.62
CA GLU A 26 -6.62 -13.18 -33.30
C GLU A 26 -7.63 -12.10 -32.87
N MET A 27 -7.14 -10.92 -32.53
CA MET A 27 -8.00 -9.76 -32.24
C MET A 27 -8.63 -9.23 -33.52
N VAL A 28 -9.95 -9.04 -33.47
CA VAL A 28 -10.78 -8.53 -34.56
C VAL A 28 -11.73 -7.44 -34.03
N ASN A 29 -12.27 -6.60 -34.88
CA ASN A 29 -13.18 -5.51 -34.52
C ASN A 29 -12.63 -4.61 -33.38
N SER A 30 -11.30 -4.45 -33.30
CA SER A 30 -10.57 -3.79 -32.21
C SER A 30 -9.61 -2.72 -32.75
N GLU A 31 -9.89 -2.12 -33.88
CA GLU A 31 -9.14 -1.04 -34.53
C GLU A 31 -7.64 -1.34 -34.65
N PHE A 32 -6.81 -0.55 -33.98
CA PHE A 32 -5.33 -0.66 -34.01
C PHE A 32 -4.81 -1.95 -33.33
N LEU A 33 -5.65 -2.70 -32.64
CA LEU A 33 -5.31 -3.99 -32.05
C LEU A 33 -5.65 -5.19 -32.96
N ASN A 34 -6.29 -4.96 -34.09
CA ASN A 34 -6.60 -6.04 -35.03
C ASN A 34 -5.33 -6.78 -35.48
N GLY A 35 -5.42 -8.09 -35.55
CA GLY A 35 -4.32 -8.96 -35.99
C GLY A 35 -3.36 -9.40 -34.88
N TYR A 36 -3.46 -8.82 -33.66
CA TYR A 36 -2.69 -9.33 -32.53
C TYR A 36 -3.25 -10.69 -32.10
N THR A 37 -2.37 -11.68 -31.96
CA THR A 37 -2.71 -13.06 -31.55
C THR A 37 -2.28 -13.36 -30.11
N ASN A 38 -1.50 -12.51 -29.50
CA ASN A 38 -0.94 -12.68 -28.17
C ASN A 38 -1.51 -11.62 -27.24
N LYS A 39 -2.15 -12.05 -26.15
CA LYS A 39 -2.76 -11.20 -25.14
C LYS A 39 -1.76 -10.21 -24.53
N LYS A 40 -0.51 -10.64 -24.30
CA LYS A 40 0.53 -9.79 -23.70
C LYS A 40 0.87 -8.61 -24.60
N ASP A 41 1.03 -8.88 -25.89
CA ASP A 41 1.40 -7.86 -26.88
C ASP A 41 0.24 -6.88 -27.12
N SER A 42 -1.00 -7.38 -27.12
CA SER A 42 -2.21 -6.53 -27.21
C SER A 42 -2.33 -5.59 -26.02
N ILE A 43 -2.10 -6.09 -24.80
CA ILE A 43 -2.10 -5.27 -23.59
C ILE A 43 -0.99 -4.21 -23.65
N GLN A 44 0.22 -4.59 -24.04
CA GLN A 44 1.34 -3.66 -24.17
C GLN A 44 1.02 -2.53 -25.16
N LYS A 45 0.47 -2.89 -26.33
CA LYS A 45 0.09 -1.91 -27.35
C LYS A 45 -1.00 -0.97 -26.86
N MET A 46 -2.01 -1.47 -26.15
CA MET A 46 -3.05 -0.64 -25.55
C MET A 46 -2.47 0.31 -24.51
N LEU A 47 -1.57 -0.14 -23.64
CA LEU A 47 -0.92 0.70 -22.62
C LEU A 47 -0.08 1.82 -23.26
N GLU A 48 0.62 1.53 -24.35
CA GLU A 48 1.37 2.54 -25.11
C GLU A 48 0.43 3.63 -25.63
N GLU A 49 -0.68 3.23 -26.21
CA GLU A 49 -1.67 4.17 -26.78
C GLU A 49 -2.33 5.02 -25.69
N LEU A 50 -2.78 4.42 -24.58
CA LEU A 50 -3.36 5.14 -23.45
C LEU A 50 -2.37 6.14 -22.83
N THR A 51 -1.10 5.74 -22.74
CA THR A 51 -0.02 6.63 -22.23
C THR A 51 0.23 7.77 -23.21
N ARG A 52 0.28 7.49 -24.51
CA ARG A 52 0.46 8.49 -25.56
C ARG A 52 -0.65 9.56 -25.57
N GLN A 53 -1.88 9.12 -25.30
CA GLN A 53 -3.04 10.03 -25.19
C GLN A 53 -3.13 10.76 -23.85
N GLY A 54 -2.33 10.38 -22.85
CA GLY A 54 -2.36 10.96 -21.50
C GLY A 54 -3.59 10.60 -20.66
N ILE A 55 -4.36 9.57 -21.07
CA ILE A 55 -5.62 9.15 -20.44
C ILE A 55 -5.46 7.87 -19.58
N GLY A 56 -4.28 7.23 -19.60
CA GLY A 56 -4.00 6.05 -18.82
C GLY A 56 -2.50 5.79 -18.65
N ARG A 57 -2.18 4.86 -17.76
CA ARG A 57 -0.81 4.41 -17.54
C ARG A 57 -0.80 2.94 -17.09
N ALA A 58 0.33 2.26 -17.29
CA ALA A 58 0.53 0.95 -16.70
C ALA A 58 0.48 1.02 -15.17
N GLY A 59 -0.18 0.06 -14.54
CA GLY A 59 -0.27 -0.06 -13.09
C GLY A 59 -0.16 -1.52 -12.67
N VAL A 60 0.34 -1.74 -11.47
CA VAL A 60 0.36 -3.05 -10.85
C VAL A 60 -0.67 -3.07 -9.74
N GLN A 61 -1.56 -4.06 -9.76
CA GLN A 61 -2.56 -4.26 -8.73
C GLN A 61 -2.31 -5.62 -8.07
N PHE A 62 -2.09 -5.60 -6.77
CA PHE A 62 -1.90 -6.83 -6.01
C PHE A 62 -3.24 -7.51 -5.71
N LYS A 63 -3.25 -8.85 -5.75
CA LYS A 63 -4.45 -9.64 -5.42
C LYS A 63 -4.76 -9.71 -3.92
N MET A 64 -3.90 -9.17 -3.09
CA MET A 64 -4.13 -9.08 -1.64
C MET A 64 -4.96 -7.84 -1.31
N LYS A 65 -5.85 -7.98 -0.34
CA LYS A 65 -6.53 -6.82 0.26
C LYS A 65 -5.55 -6.05 1.12
N ASP A 66 -5.70 -4.72 1.12
CA ASP A 66 -4.97 -3.88 2.04
C ASP A 66 -5.27 -4.26 3.48
N TRP A 67 -4.24 -4.25 4.30
CA TRP A 67 -4.39 -4.48 5.72
C TRP A 67 -4.62 -3.17 6.47
N ALA A 68 -5.78 -3.04 7.10
CA ALA A 68 -6.05 -1.93 8.01
C ALA A 68 -5.28 -2.16 9.32
N PHE A 69 -4.07 -1.65 9.40
CA PHE A 69 -3.13 -1.94 10.47
C PHE A 69 -3.11 -0.90 11.59
N ASN A 70 -3.68 0.28 11.41
CA ASN A 70 -3.72 1.32 12.43
C ASN A 70 -4.90 1.10 13.40
N ARG A 71 -4.64 1.28 14.69
CA ARG A 71 -5.62 1.10 15.75
C ARG A 71 -5.53 2.19 16.81
N GLN A 72 -6.68 2.59 17.34
CA GLN A 72 -6.84 3.52 18.46
C GLN A 72 -6.63 2.79 19.79
N ARG A 73 -5.44 2.22 19.95
CA ARG A 73 -5.04 1.46 21.16
C ARG A 73 -3.67 1.91 21.62
N TYR A 74 -3.45 1.91 22.94
CA TYR A 74 -2.12 2.19 23.49
C TYR A 74 -1.15 1.05 23.16
N TRP A 75 -1.57 -0.20 23.40
CA TRP A 75 -0.73 -1.38 23.16
C TRP A 75 -0.59 -1.69 21.69
N GLY A 76 0.60 -1.47 21.20
CA GLY A 76 0.98 -1.67 19.82
C GLY A 76 2.30 -0.97 19.51
N GLU A 77 2.73 -1.06 18.27
CA GLU A 77 3.92 -0.37 17.78
C GLU A 77 3.55 1.04 17.32
N PRO A 78 4.21 2.08 17.82
CA PRO A 78 3.91 3.44 17.39
C PRO A 78 4.25 3.62 15.90
N ILE A 79 3.40 4.38 15.21
CA ILE A 79 3.60 4.70 13.79
C ILE A 79 4.51 5.93 13.71
N PRO A 80 5.71 5.85 13.09
CA PRO A 80 6.68 6.93 13.10
C PRO A 80 6.37 8.01 12.05
N ILE A 81 5.21 8.67 12.22
CA ILE A 81 4.71 9.70 11.31
C ILE A 81 4.33 10.95 12.10
N VAL A 82 4.55 12.11 11.47
CA VAL A 82 4.15 13.44 11.94
C VAL A 82 3.21 14.08 10.92
N HIS A 83 2.09 14.60 11.37
CA HIS A 83 1.14 15.36 10.57
C HIS A 83 1.42 16.85 10.69
N CYS A 84 1.77 17.48 9.60
CA CYS A 84 2.07 18.92 9.52
C CYS A 84 1.09 19.59 8.56
N ASP A 85 0.44 20.67 8.97
CA ASP A 85 -0.53 21.40 8.15
C ASP A 85 0.09 21.97 6.85
N HIS A 86 1.40 22.22 6.87
CA HIS A 86 2.11 22.76 5.70
C HIS A 86 2.75 21.66 4.82
N CYS A 87 3.32 20.61 5.43
CA CYS A 87 4.09 19.58 4.72
C CYS A 87 3.31 18.28 4.47
N GLY A 88 2.11 18.14 5.05
CA GLY A 88 1.34 16.92 5.04
C GLY A 88 1.93 15.85 5.96
N VAL A 89 1.93 14.63 5.52
CA VAL A 89 2.48 13.46 6.24
C VAL A 89 3.99 13.44 6.09
N VAL A 90 4.72 13.46 7.22
CA VAL A 90 6.19 13.49 7.26
C VAL A 90 6.70 12.35 8.15
N PRO A 91 7.64 11.51 7.70
CA PRO A 91 8.22 10.48 8.55
C PRO A 91 9.06 11.09 9.69
N VAL A 92 9.07 10.41 10.84
CA VAL A 92 10.01 10.72 11.94
C VAL A 92 11.44 10.45 11.45
N PRO A 93 12.42 11.32 11.73
CA PRO A 93 13.81 11.11 11.35
C PRO A 93 14.39 9.81 11.94
N TYR A 94 15.33 9.22 11.24
CA TYR A 94 15.97 7.96 11.64
C TYR A 94 16.66 8.06 13.00
N GLU A 95 17.20 9.23 13.30
CA GLU A 95 17.92 9.55 14.53
C GLU A 95 17.01 9.58 15.77
N GLU A 96 15.70 9.77 15.56
CA GLU A 96 14.69 9.75 16.62
C GLU A 96 14.06 8.36 16.84
N LEU A 97 14.49 7.36 16.07
CA LEU A 97 14.01 5.99 16.25
C LEU A 97 14.87 5.21 17.27
N PRO A 98 14.30 4.28 18.00
CA PRO A 98 12.91 3.84 17.98
C PRO A 98 11.97 4.83 18.70
N LEU A 99 10.83 5.12 18.06
CA LEU A 99 9.77 5.90 18.70
C LEU A 99 9.17 5.10 19.86
N ARG A 100 9.28 5.61 21.07
CA ARG A 100 8.83 4.91 22.28
C ARG A 100 7.49 5.45 22.75
N LEU A 101 6.61 4.54 23.18
CA LEU A 101 5.36 4.92 23.83
C LEU A 101 5.64 5.59 25.19
N PRO A 102 4.94 6.69 25.52
CA PRO A 102 5.06 7.33 26.83
C PRO A 102 4.44 6.44 27.92
N LYS A 103 4.96 6.51 29.14
CA LYS A 103 4.33 5.83 30.28
C LYS A 103 3.00 6.53 30.59
N VAL A 104 1.94 5.76 30.71
CA VAL A 104 0.58 6.22 31.03
C VAL A 104 -0.01 5.41 32.16
N GLU A 105 -0.88 6.02 32.94
CA GLU A 105 -1.60 5.37 34.04
C GLU A 105 -2.95 4.81 33.57
N ASN A 106 -3.55 5.42 32.54
CA ASN A 106 -4.82 5.01 31.95
C ASN A 106 -4.69 4.68 30.46
N PHE A 107 -5.19 3.53 30.06
CA PHE A 107 -5.14 3.01 28.68
C PHE A 107 -6.50 3.05 27.98
N GLU A 108 -7.53 3.64 28.60
CA GLU A 108 -8.86 3.69 28.03
C GLU A 108 -8.92 4.62 26.81
N PRO A 109 -9.58 4.20 25.73
CA PRO A 109 -9.86 5.06 24.59
C PRO A 109 -10.59 6.33 24.98
N GLY A 110 -10.55 7.34 24.12
CA GLY A 110 -11.38 8.53 24.27
C GLY A 110 -12.88 8.22 24.17
N VAL A 111 -13.70 9.19 24.57
CA VAL A 111 -15.17 9.06 24.55
C VAL A 111 -15.69 8.86 23.11
N GLU A 112 -15.01 9.45 22.13
CA GLU A 112 -15.30 9.31 20.70
C GLU A 112 -14.46 8.21 20.01
N GLY A 113 -13.76 7.38 20.79
CA GLY A 113 -12.93 6.28 20.29
C GLY A 113 -11.51 6.68 19.89
N GLU A 114 -11.07 7.91 20.26
CA GLU A 114 -9.71 8.33 20.00
C GLU A 114 -8.68 7.48 20.76
N SER A 115 -7.48 7.40 20.20
CA SER A 115 -6.35 6.74 20.84
C SER A 115 -6.05 7.35 22.22
N PRO A 116 -5.75 6.52 23.24
CA PRO A 116 -5.25 7.02 24.52
C PRO A 116 -4.05 7.95 24.39
N LEU A 117 -3.21 7.76 23.38
CA LEU A 117 -2.05 8.61 23.09
C LEU A 117 -2.44 10.04 22.66
N ALA A 118 -3.63 10.21 22.07
CA ALA A 118 -4.12 11.51 21.61
C ALA A 118 -4.30 12.52 22.76
N LYS A 119 -4.46 12.03 23.99
CA LYS A 119 -4.63 12.85 25.21
C LYS A 119 -3.31 13.28 25.84
N ILE A 120 -2.18 12.82 25.32
CA ILE A 120 -0.85 13.05 25.92
C ILE A 120 -0.13 14.14 25.11
N ASP A 121 -0.30 15.38 25.51
CA ASP A 121 0.28 16.54 24.84
C ASP A 121 1.78 16.43 24.59
N SER A 122 2.52 15.89 25.53
CA SER A 122 3.98 15.69 25.41
C SER A 122 4.37 14.65 24.35
N PHE A 123 3.47 13.73 23.99
CA PHE A 123 3.66 12.79 22.90
C PHE A 123 3.17 13.37 21.58
N VAL A 124 2.00 13.99 21.58
CA VAL A 124 1.32 14.46 20.37
C VAL A 124 2.00 15.67 19.77
N LYS A 125 2.28 16.70 20.60
CA LYS A 125 2.83 17.99 20.12
C LYS A 125 4.30 17.84 19.80
N CYS A 126 4.67 18.14 18.56
CA CYS A 126 6.05 18.06 18.10
C CYS A 126 6.34 19.15 17.07
N LYS A 127 7.59 19.26 16.65
CA LYS A 127 7.98 20.08 15.50
C LYS A 127 8.04 19.21 14.25
N CYS A 128 7.62 19.77 13.13
CA CYS A 128 7.73 19.10 11.84
C CYS A 128 9.22 18.91 11.47
N PRO A 129 9.68 17.70 11.21
CA PRO A 129 11.08 17.46 10.86
C PRO A 129 11.52 18.16 9.56
N LYS A 130 10.55 18.45 8.67
CA LYS A 130 10.82 19.06 7.36
C LYS A 130 10.86 20.58 7.38
N CYS A 131 9.98 21.23 8.14
CA CYS A 131 9.84 22.70 8.10
C CYS A 131 9.94 23.38 9.45
N GLY A 132 10.10 22.66 10.57
CA GLY A 132 10.24 23.18 11.93
C GLY A 132 8.98 23.80 12.55
N ARG A 133 7.87 23.87 11.83
CA ARG A 133 6.58 24.38 12.35
C ARG A 133 5.96 23.41 13.34
N ASP A 134 4.98 23.89 14.09
CA ASP A 134 4.18 23.03 14.96
C ASP A 134 3.48 21.95 14.14
N ALA A 135 3.47 20.75 14.69
CA ALA A 135 2.95 19.57 14.05
C ALA A 135 2.44 18.57 15.12
N ARG A 136 1.77 17.52 14.67
CA ARG A 136 1.19 16.51 15.55
C ARG A 136 1.73 15.14 15.19
N ARG A 137 2.19 14.39 16.17
CA ARG A 137 2.62 13.02 16.01
C ARG A 137 1.40 12.13 15.78
N GLU A 138 1.56 11.06 14.99
CA GLU A 138 0.54 10.02 14.85
C GLU A 138 0.27 9.36 16.21
N THR A 139 -1.00 9.16 16.54
CA THR A 139 -1.44 8.59 17.82
C THR A 139 -2.01 7.20 17.72
N ASP A 140 -2.30 6.72 16.52
CA ASP A 140 -2.65 5.34 16.29
C ASP A 140 -1.42 4.45 16.43
N THR A 141 -1.63 3.20 16.78
CA THR A 141 -0.56 2.20 16.87
C THR A 141 -0.82 1.04 15.90
N MET A 142 0.24 0.40 15.47
CA MET A 142 0.16 -0.85 14.72
C MET A 142 -0.07 -2.02 15.69
N PRO A 143 -0.81 -3.07 15.27
CA PRO A 143 -0.92 -4.29 16.06
C PRO A 143 0.45 -4.94 16.22
N GLN A 144 0.63 -5.68 17.30
CA GLN A 144 1.88 -6.42 17.60
C GLN A 144 2.35 -7.32 16.43
N TRP A 145 1.46 -7.70 15.55
CA TRP A 145 1.79 -8.48 14.34
C TRP A 145 2.65 -7.70 13.36
N ALA A 146 2.62 -6.39 13.39
CA ALA A 146 3.47 -5.58 12.53
C ALA A 146 4.94 -5.89 12.78
N GLY A 147 5.38 -5.93 14.05
CA GLY A 147 6.72 -6.33 14.41
C GLY A 147 6.96 -7.83 14.29
N SER A 148 6.03 -8.65 14.79
CA SER A 148 6.20 -10.10 14.74
C SER A 148 6.16 -10.69 13.32
N SER A 149 5.68 -9.94 12.33
CA SER A 149 5.77 -10.35 10.92
C SER A 149 7.21 -10.40 10.37
N TRP A 150 8.15 -9.73 11.04
CA TRP A 150 9.53 -9.57 10.57
C TRP A 150 10.55 -10.40 11.36
N TYR A 151 10.15 -11.10 12.44
CA TYR A 151 11.06 -11.76 13.36
C TYR A 151 11.99 -12.78 12.69
N PHE A 152 11.51 -13.52 11.71
CA PHE A 152 12.27 -14.54 10.99
C PHE A 152 13.46 -13.96 10.22
N LEU A 153 13.36 -12.74 9.71
CA LEU A 153 14.47 -12.05 9.06
C LEU A 153 15.57 -11.73 10.07
N ARG A 154 15.20 -11.40 11.31
CA ARG A 154 16.14 -11.09 12.38
C ARG A 154 16.99 -12.29 12.77
N TYR A 155 16.50 -13.51 12.60
CA TYR A 155 17.28 -14.71 12.88
C TYR A 155 18.50 -14.89 11.97
N THR A 156 18.50 -14.28 10.79
CA THR A 156 19.67 -14.31 9.89
C THR A 156 20.83 -13.48 10.44
N ASP A 157 20.54 -12.46 11.28
CA ASP A 157 21.54 -11.55 11.83
C ASP A 157 21.14 -11.02 13.22
N PRO A 158 21.06 -11.89 14.25
CA PRO A 158 20.44 -11.56 15.53
C PRO A 158 21.18 -10.50 16.36
N HIS A 159 22.46 -10.31 16.12
CA HIS A 159 23.32 -9.37 16.86
C HIS A 159 23.58 -8.05 16.11
N ASN A 160 22.90 -7.80 15.02
CA ASN A 160 23.04 -6.56 14.28
C ASN A 160 22.37 -5.40 15.05
N ASP A 161 23.14 -4.40 15.42
CA ASP A 161 22.69 -3.22 16.16
C ASP A 161 22.38 -2.01 15.25
N LYS A 162 22.63 -2.14 13.96
CA LYS A 162 22.47 -1.05 12.97
C LYS A 162 21.20 -1.16 12.15
N CYS A 163 20.78 -2.38 11.82
CA CYS A 163 19.58 -2.64 11.00
C CYS A 163 18.96 -3.98 11.40
N LEU A 164 17.80 -4.28 10.82
CA LEU A 164 17.05 -5.53 11.06
C LEU A 164 17.91 -6.76 10.79
N ALA A 165 18.61 -6.78 9.67
CA ALA A 165 19.60 -7.77 9.29
C ALA A 165 20.46 -7.20 8.13
N ASP A 166 21.69 -7.69 8.00
CA ASP A 166 22.58 -7.31 6.90
C ASP A 166 21.94 -7.71 5.55
N PRO A 167 21.86 -6.79 4.56
CA PRO A 167 21.28 -7.08 3.25
C PRO A 167 21.94 -8.26 2.52
N GLU A 168 23.26 -8.47 2.68
CA GLU A 168 23.94 -9.59 2.05
C GLU A 168 23.57 -10.93 2.69
N LYS A 169 23.34 -10.94 4.01
CA LYS A 169 22.82 -12.13 4.71
C LYS A 169 21.39 -12.44 4.28
N LEU A 170 20.53 -11.41 4.15
CA LEU A 170 19.16 -11.58 3.66
C LEU A 170 19.10 -12.10 2.23
N LYS A 171 20.06 -11.70 1.39
CA LYS A 171 20.14 -12.15 0.00
C LYS A 171 20.57 -13.60 -0.13
N TYR A 172 21.30 -14.12 0.84
CA TYR A 172 21.74 -15.51 0.84
C TYR A 172 20.58 -16.49 1.13
N TRP A 173 19.63 -16.09 1.99
CA TRP A 173 18.47 -16.90 2.40
C TRP A 173 17.21 -16.58 1.57
#